data_1a4e9b11ef6ad3485485bd74f43b72cd
#
_entry.id   1a4e9b11ef6ad3485485bd74f43b72cd
#
_cell.length_a   1.000
_cell.length_b   1.000
_cell.length_c   1.000
_cell.angle_alpha   90.00
_cell.angle_beta   90.00
_cell.angle_gamma   90.00
#
_symmetry.space_group_name_H-M   'P 1'
#
loop_
_entity.id
_entity.type
_entity.pdbx_description
1 polymer ?
#
loop_
_entity_poly.entity_id
_entity_poly.type
_entity_poly.pdbx_seq_one_letter_code
_entity_poly.pdbx_strand_id
1 'polypeptide(L)'
;MYNCALCSIHACNKKELDKAPQNCPSLDDKMDRIKEIYKDEENAKIAKASALVVSDGYGEKTRLEETIDFARRCQYDNIGIAFCIGLSNKAKILSKILSYNGFTVNSIICKNGAISKDFINIHSNVPMCNPIGQANFLNVAKTDLNIILGLCVGHDSLFIKYSKAPITVFAVKDRVLAHNPLGAIYQSDSYYKDRLFPKSE
;
A
#
# COMPACT_ATOMS: atom_id res chain seq x y z
N MET A 1 -6.55 24.99 -5.74
CA MET A 1 -5.58 23.86 -5.68
C MET A 1 -5.31 23.57 -4.22
N TYR A 2 -5.42 22.31 -3.81
CA TYR A 2 -5.13 21.89 -2.43
C TYR A 2 -3.62 21.67 -2.25
N ASN A 3 -3.05 22.14 -1.14
CA ASN A 3 -1.64 21.98 -0.82
C ASN A 3 -1.40 21.71 0.67
N CYS A 4 -1.95 20.61 1.17
CA CYS A 4 -1.83 20.21 2.57
C CYS A 4 -0.38 19.94 3.00
N ALA A 5 0.49 19.50 2.07
CA ALA A 5 1.90 19.25 2.38
C ALA A 5 2.68 20.50 2.83
N LEU A 6 2.24 21.69 2.42
CA LEU A 6 2.84 22.97 2.82
C LEU A 6 2.04 23.68 3.93
N CYS A 7 1.03 23.04 4.50
CA CYS A 7 0.20 23.65 5.53
C CYS A 7 0.92 23.62 6.89
N SER A 8 1.14 24.78 7.50
CA SER A 8 1.72 24.92 8.84
C SER A 8 0.66 25.05 9.96
N ILE A 9 -0.61 25.31 9.62
CA ILE A 9 -1.68 25.56 10.60
C ILE A 9 -2.21 24.25 11.18
N HIS A 10 -2.43 23.23 10.34
CA HIS A 10 -2.97 21.91 10.71
C HIS A 10 -4.28 22.01 11.53
N ALA A 11 -5.17 22.95 11.17
CA ALA A 11 -6.46 23.16 11.82
C ALA A 11 -7.33 21.89 11.85
N CYS A 12 -7.26 21.07 10.80
CA CYS A 12 -7.96 19.80 10.72
C CYS A 12 -7.55 18.82 11.83
N ASN A 13 -6.26 18.75 12.18
CA ASN A 13 -5.75 17.89 13.26
C ASN A 13 -6.17 18.39 14.65
N LYS A 14 -6.33 19.72 14.80
CA LYS A 14 -6.70 20.36 16.05
C LYS A 14 -8.21 20.49 16.25
N LYS A 15 -9.02 20.13 15.24
CA LYS A 15 -10.48 20.34 15.18
C LYS A 15 -10.88 21.83 15.25
N GLU A 16 -10.02 22.74 14.80
CA GLU A 16 -10.19 24.20 14.81
C GLU A 16 -10.42 24.72 13.38
N LEU A 17 -11.48 24.25 12.72
CA LEU A 17 -11.73 24.54 11.30
C LEU A 17 -12.01 26.02 11.01
N ASP A 18 -12.41 26.79 12.01
CA ASP A 18 -12.51 28.22 11.95
C ASP A 18 -11.18 28.93 11.66
N LYS A 19 -10.07 28.31 12.00
CA LYS A 19 -8.70 28.78 11.72
C LYS A 19 -8.10 28.20 10.43
N ALA A 20 -8.85 27.39 9.69
CA ALA A 20 -8.35 26.75 8.50
C ALA A 20 -8.11 27.75 7.35
N PRO A 21 -7.08 27.55 6.51
CA PRO A 21 -6.91 28.38 5.30
C PRO A 21 -8.14 28.27 4.38
N GLN A 22 -8.45 29.33 3.66
CA GLN A 22 -9.63 29.41 2.78
C GLN A 22 -9.72 28.27 1.76
N ASN A 23 -8.57 27.78 1.28
CA ASN A 23 -8.47 26.65 0.33
C ASN A 23 -8.29 25.28 1.01
N CYS A 24 -8.57 25.16 2.30
CA CYS A 24 -8.47 23.91 3.02
C CYS A 24 -9.54 22.93 2.55
N PRO A 25 -9.17 21.66 2.18
CA PRO A 25 -10.16 20.67 1.75
C PRO A 25 -11.17 20.30 2.85
N SER A 26 -10.83 20.55 4.14
CA SER A 26 -11.77 20.30 5.25
C SER A 26 -12.95 21.26 5.29
N LEU A 27 -12.90 22.36 4.52
CA LEU A 27 -13.99 23.32 4.37
C LEU A 27 -14.83 23.09 3.10
N ASP A 28 -14.47 22.08 2.29
CA ASP A 28 -15.19 21.74 1.05
C ASP A 28 -16.58 21.17 1.39
N ASP A 29 -17.59 21.60 0.68
CA ASP A 29 -19.00 21.15 0.81
C ASP A 29 -19.16 19.65 0.55
N LYS A 30 -18.21 19.03 -0.17
CA LYS A 30 -18.17 17.58 -0.39
C LYS A 30 -17.89 16.76 0.87
N MET A 31 -17.44 17.39 1.98
CA MET A 31 -17.12 16.66 3.21
C MET A 31 -18.33 15.90 3.77
N ASP A 32 -19.53 16.43 3.67
CA ASP A 32 -20.72 15.71 4.16
C ASP A 32 -21.02 14.47 3.31
N ARG A 33 -20.87 14.56 1.98
CA ARG A 33 -20.97 13.39 1.10
C ARG A 33 -19.89 12.36 1.39
N ILE A 34 -18.66 12.78 1.69
CA ILE A 34 -17.57 11.86 2.06
C ILE A 34 -17.89 11.13 3.36
N LYS A 35 -18.47 11.83 4.36
CA LYS A 35 -18.93 11.18 5.62
C LYS A 35 -19.99 10.11 5.37
N GLU A 36 -20.91 10.33 4.43
CA GLU A 36 -21.92 9.32 4.08
C GLU A 36 -21.30 8.04 3.50
N ILE A 37 -20.18 8.16 2.72
CA ILE A 37 -19.47 6.98 2.19
C ILE A 37 -18.91 6.10 3.33
N TYR A 38 -18.52 6.68 4.47
CA TYR A 38 -18.08 5.90 5.64
C TYR A 38 -19.20 5.15 6.36
N LYS A 39 -20.48 5.37 6.02
CA LYS A 39 -21.62 4.61 6.56
C LYS A 39 -21.84 3.29 5.84
N ASP A 40 -21.25 3.08 4.65
CA ASP A 40 -21.21 1.79 4.01
C ASP A 40 -20.57 0.75 4.96
N GLU A 41 -21.14 -0.45 5.03
CA GLU A 41 -20.75 -1.47 6.01
C GLU A 41 -19.27 -1.87 5.91
N GLU A 42 -18.76 -2.06 4.69
CA GLU A 42 -17.36 -2.42 4.48
C GLU A 42 -16.44 -1.26 4.85
N ASN A 43 -16.75 -0.05 4.41
CA ASN A 43 -15.97 1.14 4.72
C ASN A 43 -15.94 1.43 6.22
N ALA A 44 -17.08 1.32 6.90
CA ALA A 44 -17.18 1.50 8.35
C ALA A 44 -16.35 0.46 9.10
N LYS A 45 -16.41 -0.81 8.69
CA LYS A 45 -15.62 -1.91 9.25
C LYS A 45 -14.12 -1.63 9.13
N ILE A 46 -13.65 -1.30 7.92
CA ILE A 46 -12.24 -1.00 7.64
C ILE A 46 -11.78 0.22 8.46
N ALA A 47 -12.54 1.31 8.45
CA ALA A 47 -12.19 2.53 9.16
C ALA A 47 -12.10 2.31 10.67
N LYS A 48 -13.07 1.59 11.25
CA LYS A 48 -13.08 1.24 12.68
C LYS A 48 -11.91 0.34 13.05
N ALA A 49 -11.68 -0.72 12.28
CA ALA A 49 -10.56 -1.64 12.52
C ALA A 49 -9.22 -0.90 12.45
N SER A 50 -9.02 -0.05 11.45
CA SER A 50 -7.79 0.75 11.29
C SER A 50 -7.55 1.68 12.48
N ALA A 51 -8.57 2.38 12.95
CA ALA A 51 -8.46 3.27 14.10
C ALA A 51 -8.08 2.51 15.38
N LEU A 52 -8.71 1.35 15.62
CA LEU A 52 -8.42 0.51 16.80
C LEU A 52 -7.02 -0.10 16.75
N VAL A 53 -6.56 -0.57 15.59
CA VAL A 53 -5.19 -1.11 15.43
C VAL A 53 -4.15 -0.05 15.80
N VAL A 54 -4.33 1.19 15.32
CA VAL A 54 -3.42 2.29 15.63
C VAL A 54 -3.51 2.68 17.12
N SER A 55 -4.72 2.78 17.67
CA SER A 55 -4.92 3.14 19.09
C SER A 55 -4.29 2.12 20.04
N ASP A 56 -4.53 0.82 19.78
CA ASP A 56 -4.15 -0.26 20.71
C ASP A 56 -2.71 -0.75 20.52
N GLY A 57 -2.03 -0.33 19.43
CA GLY A 57 -0.68 -0.79 19.09
C GLY A 57 0.33 0.33 18.85
N TYR A 58 -0.03 1.57 19.14
CA TYR A 58 0.80 2.73 18.80
C TYR A 58 2.17 2.68 19.48
N GLY A 59 3.23 2.61 18.65
CA GLY A 59 4.62 2.55 19.13
C GLY A 59 5.04 1.19 19.71
N GLU A 60 4.15 0.19 19.75
CA GLU A 60 4.41 -1.14 20.31
C GLU A 60 4.38 -2.24 19.25
N LYS A 61 3.36 -2.24 18.37
CA LYS A 61 3.19 -3.26 17.33
C LYS A 61 4.00 -2.93 16.08
N THR A 62 4.62 -3.97 15.52
CA THR A 62 5.23 -3.90 14.19
C THR A 62 4.15 -3.86 13.11
N ARG A 63 4.51 -3.39 11.89
CA ARG A 63 3.59 -3.42 10.74
C ARG A 63 3.00 -4.80 10.47
N LEU A 64 3.72 -5.87 10.75
CA LEU A 64 3.23 -7.24 10.60
C LEU A 64 2.14 -7.56 11.63
N GLU A 65 2.37 -7.23 12.89
CA GLU A 65 1.39 -7.43 13.97
C GLU A 65 0.15 -6.58 13.75
N GLU A 66 0.30 -5.33 13.31
CA GLU A 66 -0.81 -4.47 12.91
C GLU A 66 -1.61 -5.06 11.74
N THR A 67 -0.94 -5.64 10.74
CA THR A 67 -1.61 -6.26 9.59
C THR A 67 -2.44 -7.47 10.03
N ILE A 68 -1.91 -8.30 10.92
CA ILE A 68 -2.62 -9.45 11.48
C ILE A 68 -3.82 -9.01 12.33
N ASP A 69 -3.62 -8.02 13.20
CA ASP A 69 -4.69 -7.48 14.06
C ASP A 69 -5.81 -6.84 13.22
N PHE A 70 -5.44 -6.06 12.19
CA PHE A 70 -6.37 -5.46 11.24
C PHE A 70 -7.22 -6.52 10.52
N ALA A 71 -6.59 -7.56 9.99
CA ALA A 71 -7.30 -8.63 9.30
C ALA A 71 -8.30 -9.33 10.23
N ARG A 72 -7.90 -9.62 11.47
CA ARG A 72 -8.79 -10.22 12.49
C ARG A 72 -9.97 -9.32 12.85
N ARG A 73 -9.75 -8.02 13.05
CA ARG A 73 -10.81 -7.05 13.35
C ARG A 73 -11.78 -6.87 12.21
N CYS A 74 -11.30 -7.00 10.97
CA CYS A 74 -12.13 -7.02 9.77
C CYS A 74 -12.79 -8.38 9.51
N GLN A 75 -12.51 -9.43 10.29
CA GLN A 75 -12.97 -10.80 10.07
C GLN A 75 -12.60 -11.33 8.68
N TYR A 76 -11.37 -10.99 8.23
CA TYR A 76 -10.80 -11.49 7.01
C TYR A 76 -10.10 -12.82 7.25
N ASP A 77 -10.43 -13.83 6.48
CA ASP A 77 -9.89 -15.20 6.61
C ASP A 77 -8.93 -15.57 5.47
N ASN A 78 -9.13 -14.98 4.29
CA ASN A 78 -8.41 -15.34 3.07
C ASN A 78 -7.49 -14.20 2.61
N ILE A 79 -6.18 -14.33 2.85
CA ILE A 79 -5.20 -13.28 2.60
C ILE A 79 -4.43 -13.56 1.31
N GLY A 80 -4.41 -12.57 0.42
CA GLY A 80 -3.59 -12.58 -0.79
C GLY A 80 -2.21 -11.97 -0.56
N ILE A 81 -1.16 -12.53 -1.17
CA ILE A 81 0.18 -11.92 -1.20
C ILE A 81 0.63 -11.78 -2.65
N ALA A 82 0.73 -10.54 -3.13
CA ALA A 82 1.38 -10.21 -4.40
C ALA A 82 2.84 -9.82 -4.13
N PHE A 83 3.80 -10.62 -4.59
CA PHE A 83 5.19 -10.42 -4.25
C PHE A 83 6.13 -10.39 -5.46
N CYS A 84 7.23 -9.64 -5.31
CA CYS A 84 8.32 -9.66 -6.27
C CYS A 84 9.20 -10.90 -6.08
N ILE A 85 9.68 -11.52 -7.17
CA ILE A 85 10.60 -12.65 -7.12
C ILE A 85 11.83 -12.39 -6.24
N GLY A 86 12.37 -11.18 -6.23
CA GLY A 86 13.50 -10.81 -5.37
C GLY A 86 13.20 -10.85 -3.87
N LEU A 87 11.93 -11.02 -3.48
CA LEU A 87 11.50 -11.19 -2.09
C LEU A 87 10.84 -12.54 -1.81
N SER A 88 11.04 -13.54 -2.68
CA SER A 88 10.39 -14.84 -2.56
C SER A 88 10.63 -15.51 -1.19
N ASN A 89 11.84 -15.46 -0.64
CA ASN A 89 12.12 -15.99 0.69
C ASN A 89 11.34 -15.26 1.80
N LYS A 90 11.18 -13.94 1.67
CA LYS A 90 10.38 -13.12 2.61
C LYS A 90 8.89 -13.43 2.46
N ALA A 91 8.41 -13.61 1.23
CA ALA A 91 7.04 -14.04 0.96
C ALA A 91 6.74 -15.42 1.57
N LYS A 92 7.67 -16.38 1.47
CA LYS A 92 7.55 -17.69 2.10
C LYS A 92 7.42 -17.58 3.62
N ILE A 93 8.23 -16.74 4.25
CA ILE A 93 8.16 -16.52 5.71
C ILE A 93 6.85 -15.86 6.09
N LEU A 94 6.45 -14.79 5.39
CA LEU A 94 5.20 -14.09 5.62
C LEU A 94 3.99 -15.03 5.50
N SER A 95 3.96 -15.85 4.44
CA SER A 95 2.91 -16.84 4.24
C SER A 95 2.83 -17.83 5.42
N LYS A 96 3.97 -18.33 5.91
CA LYS A 96 4.00 -19.22 7.08
C LYS A 96 3.46 -18.53 8.35
N ILE A 97 3.85 -17.28 8.58
CA ILE A 97 3.38 -16.52 9.74
C ILE A 97 1.87 -16.33 9.68
N LEU A 98 1.33 -15.91 8.52
CA LEU A 98 -0.10 -15.72 8.34
C LEU A 98 -0.88 -17.02 8.51
N SER A 99 -0.42 -18.13 7.91
CA SER A 99 -1.04 -19.45 8.07
C SER A 99 -1.00 -19.92 9.53
N TYR A 100 0.11 -19.71 10.25
CA TYR A 100 0.21 -20.03 11.68
C TYR A 100 -0.77 -19.21 12.52
N ASN A 101 -1.12 -18.00 12.08
CA ASN A 101 -2.11 -17.13 12.70
C ASN A 101 -3.56 -17.42 12.31
N GLY A 102 -3.80 -18.51 11.57
CA GLY A 102 -5.12 -19.03 11.24
C GLY A 102 -5.69 -18.57 9.89
N PHE A 103 -4.93 -17.81 9.11
CA PHE A 103 -5.41 -17.34 7.80
C PHE A 103 -5.19 -18.37 6.69
N THR A 104 -6.12 -18.46 5.75
CA THR A 104 -5.90 -19.04 4.43
C THR A 104 -5.04 -18.07 3.63
N VAL A 105 -3.96 -18.56 2.99
CA VAL A 105 -3.03 -17.71 2.26
C VAL A 105 -2.90 -18.11 0.80
N ASN A 106 -3.19 -17.18 -0.09
CA ASN A 106 -2.95 -17.28 -1.52
C ASN A 106 -1.81 -16.34 -1.91
N SER A 107 -0.80 -16.83 -2.62
CA SER A 107 0.36 -16.00 -2.97
C SER A 107 0.75 -16.13 -4.43
N ILE A 108 0.91 -15.01 -5.12
CA ILE A 108 1.22 -14.96 -6.55
C ILE A 108 2.49 -14.15 -6.79
N ILE A 109 3.44 -14.79 -7.47
CA ILE A 109 4.71 -14.18 -7.86
C ILE A 109 4.56 -13.22 -9.04
N CYS A 110 5.39 -12.18 -9.10
CA CYS A 110 5.34 -11.18 -10.18
C CYS A 110 5.68 -11.73 -11.58
N LYS A 111 6.31 -12.92 -11.67
CA LYS A 111 6.68 -13.57 -12.94
C LYS A 111 5.64 -14.60 -13.42
N ASN A 112 4.44 -14.60 -12.85
CA ASN A 112 3.38 -15.50 -13.27
C ASN A 112 3.09 -15.36 -14.76
N GLY A 113 2.84 -16.50 -15.43
CA GLY A 113 2.63 -16.60 -16.87
C GLY A 113 3.90 -16.57 -17.73
N ALA A 114 5.08 -16.30 -17.17
CA ALA A 114 6.37 -16.24 -17.89
C ALA A 114 6.32 -15.43 -19.21
N ILE A 115 5.55 -14.34 -19.24
CA ILE A 115 5.25 -13.53 -20.44
C ILE A 115 6.54 -12.88 -20.95
N SER A 116 6.84 -13.03 -22.26
CA SER A 116 7.96 -12.32 -22.88
C SER A 116 7.77 -10.79 -22.82
N LYS A 117 8.87 -10.08 -22.63
CA LYS A 117 8.86 -8.61 -22.76
C LYS A 117 8.65 -8.12 -24.18
N ASP A 118 8.81 -8.97 -25.18
CA ASP A 118 8.48 -8.63 -26.56
C ASP A 118 6.99 -8.27 -26.71
N PHE A 119 6.14 -8.80 -25.83
CA PHE A 119 4.72 -8.41 -25.74
C PHE A 119 4.52 -6.90 -25.51
N ILE A 120 5.47 -6.23 -24.92
CA ILE A 120 5.48 -4.78 -24.69
C ILE A 120 6.62 -4.09 -25.44
N ASN A 121 7.09 -4.68 -26.54
CA ASN A 121 8.14 -4.16 -27.43
C ASN A 121 9.50 -3.90 -26.71
N ILE A 122 9.84 -4.73 -25.73
CA ILE A 122 11.14 -4.69 -25.06
C ILE A 122 11.85 -6.02 -25.25
N HIS A 123 12.94 -6.07 -26.02
CA HIS A 123 13.73 -7.27 -26.23
C HIS A 123 14.52 -7.63 -24.94
N SER A 124 14.27 -8.79 -24.40
CA SER A 124 14.93 -9.26 -23.17
C SER A 124 14.72 -10.76 -22.96
N ASN A 125 15.75 -11.44 -22.52
CA ASN A 125 15.68 -12.86 -22.12
C ASN A 125 14.98 -13.10 -20.77
N VAL A 126 14.64 -12.01 -20.04
CA VAL A 126 13.94 -12.12 -18.76
C VAL A 126 12.45 -11.81 -18.95
N PRO A 127 11.52 -12.69 -18.53
CA PRO A 127 10.10 -12.44 -18.67
C PRO A 127 9.67 -11.14 -17.97
N MET A 128 8.63 -10.49 -18.49
CA MET A 128 8.07 -9.29 -17.82
C MET A 128 7.43 -9.64 -16.48
N CYS A 129 7.23 -8.64 -15.64
CA CYS A 129 6.37 -8.78 -14.47
C CYS A 129 4.90 -8.67 -14.91
N ASN A 130 4.05 -9.48 -14.32
CA ASN A 130 2.62 -9.52 -14.63
C ASN A 130 1.78 -9.20 -13.38
N PRO A 131 1.73 -7.93 -12.94
CA PRO A 131 0.94 -7.52 -11.77
C PRO A 131 -0.58 -7.64 -12.01
N ILE A 132 -1.03 -7.50 -13.26
CA ILE A 132 -2.44 -7.74 -13.63
C ILE A 132 -2.81 -9.21 -13.39
N GLY A 133 -1.92 -10.14 -13.78
CA GLY A 133 -2.10 -11.56 -13.49
C GLY A 133 -2.10 -11.84 -11.99
N GLN A 134 -1.23 -11.20 -11.20
CA GLN A 134 -1.26 -11.33 -9.74
C GLN A 134 -2.64 -10.93 -9.18
N ALA A 135 -3.15 -9.77 -9.56
CA ALA A 135 -4.46 -9.30 -9.12
C ALA A 135 -5.58 -10.24 -9.56
N ASN A 136 -5.58 -10.67 -10.83
CA ASN A 136 -6.61 -11.54 -11.38
C ASN A 136 -6.69 -12.90 -10.67
N PHE A 137 -5.55 -13.53 -10.40
CA PHE A 137 -5.53 -14.81 -9.68
C PHE A 137 -5.99 -14.67 -8.22
N LEU A 138 -5.63 -13.59 -7.55
CA LEU A 138 -6.12 -13.31 -6.19
C LEU A 138 -7.62 -12.97 -6.18
N ASN A 139 -8.13 -12.29 -7.21
CA ASN A 139 -9.57 -12.06 -7.39
C ASN A 139 -10.34 -13.38 -7.59
N VAL A 140 -9.77 -14.32 -8.38
CA VAL A 140 -10.35 -15.67 -8.56
C VAL A 140 -10.33 -16.47 -7.25
N ALA A 141 -9.26 -16.32 -6.46
CA ALA A 141 -9.15 -16.93 -5.14
C ALA A 141 -10.08 -16.27 -4.09
N LYS A 142 -10.77 -15.18 -4.44
CA LYS A 142 -11.68 -14.42 -3.55
C LYS A 142 -11.02 -14.05 -2.23
N THR A 143 -9.82 -13.47 -2.31
CA THR A 143 -9.13 -12.96 -1.13
C THR A 143 -9.89 -11.80 -0.50
N ASP A 144 -9.88 -11.71 0.83
CA ASP A 144 -10.53 -10.64 1.59
C ASP A 144 -9.64 -9.41 1.72
N LEU A 145 -8.31 -9.62 1.77
CA LEU A 145 -7.28 -8.57 1.86
C LEU A 145 -6.08 -9.00 1.03
N ASN A 146 -5.53 -8.09 0.24
CA ASN A 146 -4.30 -8.30 -0.51
C ASN A 146 -3.11 -7.55 0.11
N ILE A 147 -1.99 -8.23 0.29
CA ILE A 147 -0.73 -7.66 0.77
C ILE A 147 0.25 -7.50 -0.41
N ILE A 148 0.73 -6.28 -0.63
CA ILE A 148 1.82 -6.02 -1.57
C ILE A 148 3.16 -6.18 -0.84
N LEU A 149 4.00 -7.10 -1.33
CA LEU A 149 5.34 -7.32 -0.83
C LEU A 149 6.40 -7.02 -1.91
N GLY A 150 6.81 -5.76 -1.94
CA GLY A 150 7.94 -5.28 -2.74
C GLY A 150 7.71 -5.30 -4.25
N LEU A 151 6.54 -4.97 -4.73
CA LEU A 151 6.34 -4.70 -6.16
C LEU A 151 7.10 -3.42 -6.56
N CYS A 152 7.57 -3.38 -7.80
CA CYS A 152 8.26 -2.21 -8.35
C CYS A 152 7.26 -1.10 -8.63
N VAL A 153 7.73 0.15 -8.64
CA VAL A 153 6.93 1.32 -9.05
C VAL A 153 6.31 1.09 -10.45
N GLY A 154 5.03 1.43 -10.57
CA GLY A 154 4.22 1.14 -11.75
C GLY A 154 3.61 -0.27 -11.76
N HIS A 155 4.32 -1.31 -11.29
CA HIS A 155 3.74 -2.65 -11.12
C HIS A 155 2.77 -2.72 -9.93
N ASP A 156 3.07 -2.03 -8.85
CA ASP A 156 2.14 -1.82 -7.73
C ASP A 156 0.90 -1.05 -8.18
N SER A 157 1.06 0.00 -8.99
CA SER A 157 -0.06 0.77 -9.54
C SER A 157 -1.00 -0.10 -10.40
N LEU A 158 -0.43 -0.98 -11.24
CA LEU A 158 -1.23 -1.93 -12.02
C LEU A 158 -1.93 -2.97 -11.13
N PHE A 159 -1.24 -3.50 -10.14
CA PHE A 159 -1.84 -4.44 -9.20
C PHE A 159 -3.03 -3.80 -8.45
N ILE A 160 -2.84 -2.59 -7.91
CA ILE A 160 -3.87 -1.83 -7.20
C ILE A 160 -5.09 -1.58 -8.10
N LYS A 161 -4.84 -1.19 -9.35
CA LYS A 161 -5.91 -0.90 -10.32
C LYS A 161 -6.82 -2.11 -10.61
N TYR A 162 -6.27 -3.33 -10.57
CA TYR A 162 -7.00 -4.54 -10.96
C TYR A 162 -7.41 -5.44 -9.78
N SER A 163 -6.97 -5.15 -8.57
CA SER A 163 -7.41 -5.85 -7.36
C SER A 163 -8.84 -5.47 -6.99
N LYS A 164 -9.66 -6.47 -6.64
CA LYS A 164 -11.02 -6.27 -6.11
C LYS A 164 -11.03 -6.16 -4.58
N ALA A 165 -10.21 -6.95 -3.90
CA ALA A 165 -10.08 -6.88 -2.45
C ALA A 165 -9.32 -5.61 -2.02
N PRO A 166 -9.57 -5.09 -0.82
CA PRO A 166 -8.75 -4.07 -0.19
C PRO A 166 -7.26 -4.44 -0.21
N ILE A 167 -6.39 -3.43 -0.26
CA ILE A 167 -4.95 -3.65 -0.37
C ILE A 167 -4.24 -2.96 0.79
N THR A 168 -3.27 -3.66 1.39
CA THR A 168 -2.27 -3.05 2.25
C THR A 168 -0.87 -3.24 1.67
N VAL A 169 -0.04 -2.19 1.74
CA VAL A 169 1.36 -2.25 1.31
C VAL A 169 2.22 -2.62 2.52
N PHE A 170 2.87 -3.79 2.45
CA PHE A 170 3.80 -4.24 3.47
C PHE A 170 5.21 -3.70 3.23
N ALA A 171 5.66 -3.77 1.97
CA ALA A 171 6.91 -3.18 1.53
C ALA A 171 6.81 -2.75 0.05
N VAL A 172 7.41 -1.62 -0.29
CA VAL A 172 7.64 -1.19 -1.67
C VAL A 172 9.01 -1.66 -2.17
N LYS A 173 9.21 -1.72 -3.49
CA LYS A 173 10.51 -2.09 -4.05
C LYS A 173 11.44 -0.89 -4.07
N ASP A 174 12.47 -0.97 -3.25
CA ASP A 174 13.64 -0.11 -3.32
C ASP A 174 14.90 -0.97 -3.13
N ARG A 175 15.70 -1.09 -4.19
CA ARG A 175 16.92 -1.92 -4.18
C ARG A 175 18.11 -1.20 -3.60
N VAL A 176 18.06 0.11 -3.55
CA VAL A 176 19.15 0.98 -3.06
C VAL A 176 19.06 1.16 -1.55
N LEU A 177 17.86 1.38 -1.04
CA LEU A 177 17.58 1.74 0.36
C LEU A 177 16.92 0.61 1.14
N ALA A 178 17.17 -0.65 0.78
CA ALA A 178 16.63 -1.82 1.50
C ALA A 178 15.10 -1.78 1.71
N HIS A 179 14.37 -1.33 0.68
CA HIS A 179 12.91 -1.16 0.71
C HIS A 179 12.39 -0.03 1.63
N ASN A 180 13.26 0.92 1.98
CA ASN A 180 12.93 2.14 2.72
C ASN A 180 13.09 3.40 1.85
N PRO A 181 12.13 3.75 0.97
CA PRO A 181 12.24 4.89 0.07
C PRO A 181 12.31 6.25 0.79
N LEU A 182 11.86 6.32 2.04
CA LEU A 182 12.00 7.54 2.86
C LEU A 182 13.47 7.92 3.10
N GLY A 183 14.38 6.95 3.03
CA GLY A 183 15.82 7.22 3.15
C GLY A 183 16.34 8.25 2.14
N ALA A 184 15.78 8.28 0.92
CA ALA A 184 16.13 9.30 -0.08
C ALA A 184 15.61 10.69 0.32
N ILE A 185 14.41 10.76 0.92
CA ILE A 185 13.81 12.01 1.39
C ILE A 185 14.61 12.57 2.57
N TYR A 186 15.00 11.71 3.53
CA TYR A 186 15.80 12.13 4.68
C TYR A 186 17.18 12.68 4.31
N GLN A 187 17.68 12.35 3.12
CA GLN A 187 18.98 12.81 2.60
C GLN A 187 18.83 13.75 1.39
N SER A 188 17.66 14.38 1.23
CA SER A 188 17.33 15.19 0.07
C SER A 188 18.11 16.51 0.00
N ASP A 189 18.57 17.02 1.13
CA ASP A 189 19.39 18.23 1.26
C ASP A 189 20.89 17.94 1.34
N SER A 190 21.30 16.65 1.35
CA SER A 190 22.66 16.17 1.46
C SER A 190 23.04 15.22 0.31
N TYR A 191 23.14 13.91 0.56
CA TYR A 191 23.64 12.92 -0.40
C TYR A 191 22.81 12.83 -1.69
N TYR A 192 21.49 12.99 -1.63
CA TYR A 192 20.61 12.91 -2.80
C TYR A 192 20.28 14.26 -3.42
N LYS A 193 20.80 15.38 -2.89
CA LYS A 193 20.44 16.74 -3.31
C LYS A 193 20.54 16.96 -4.81
N ASP A 194 21.71 16.72 -5.38
CA ASP A 194 21.95 16.98 -6.81
C ASP A 194 21.18 16.03 -7.75
N ARG A 195 20.82 14.86 -7.26
CA ARG A 195 20.01 13.88 -8.01
C ARG A 195 18.52 14.18 -7.97
N LEU A 196 18.03 14.77 -6.87
CA LEU A 196 16.61 15.08 -6.66
C LEU A 196 16.26 16.51 -7.09
N PHE A 197 17.24 17.42 -7.04
CA PHE A 197 17.11 18.80 -7.47
C PHE A 197 18.22 19.14 -8.48
N PRO A 198 18.20 18.51 -9.68
CA PRO A 198 19.19 18.79 -10.70
C PRO A 198 19.09 20.26 -11.09
N LYS A 199 20.25 20.93 -11.25
CA LYS A 199 20.27 22.27 -11.84
C LYS A 199 19.74 22.17 -13.28
N SER A 200 18.83 23.06 -13.64
CA SER A 200 18.42 23.22 -15.06
C SER A 200 19.67 23.60 -15.87
N GLU A 201 19.94 22.83 -16.90
CA GLU A 201 20.91 23.20 -17.94
C GLU A 201 20.50 24.50 -18.64
#